data_bb17fb33b01493f4d9bba70577d9e769
#
_entry.id   bb17fb33b01493f4d9bba70577d9e769
#
_cell.length_a   1.000
_cell.length_b   1.000
_cell.length_c   1.000
_cell.angle_alpha   90.00
_cell.angle_beta   90.00
_cell.angle_gamma   90.00
#
_symmetry.space_group_name_H-M   'P 1'
#
loop_
_entity.id
_entity.type
_entity.pdbx_description
1 polymer ?
#
loop_
_entity_poly.entity_id
_entity_poly.type
_entity_poly.pdbx_seq_one_letter_code
_entity_poly.pdbx_strand_id
1 'polypeptide(L)'
;SAALPHAGGFYSFVRNAFGPTGGFICGLTDAIEYVITPAVIVVGIGGYMNDLVGGLAGEEFRGYDPAWWILAYLCFVTINIRGVELTLKVGLVITLAALGVLLVFYVSAIASGSFDPELLFNIPAEEGQDPRWLPKGWSGVFLALPFAIWFYLAIEQLPLAAEETHDVVRDMPRALILGIITLLALSVFTLVLNTGIGGGALAIQSSDAPLGDGFKAIFGSGGMTLVLTLVALTGLIASFHTIIYAYGRVLFALSRAGYFPRWISRTSKRKTPHRALILGAAIGLACALVLHFLGKETNAAGEKIDTAVGGALLNMAVFGAVISYALVMFSYIRLRITRPELERPYRSPLGIPGAAVGALLSIAALGATIYREDFRPGIYGVAAFLVLGMVYYLLYS
;
A
#
# COMPACT_ATOMS: atom_id res chain seq x y z
N SER A 1 -1.10 -2.53 -20.05
CA SER A 1 0.38 -2.48 -20.05
C SER A 1 0.96 -3.03 -21.36
N ALA A 2 0.63 -4.25 -21.79
CA ALA A 2 1.21 -4.86 -22.99
C ALA A 2 0.98 -4.06 -24.30
N ALA A 3 -0.13 -3.32 -24.40
CA ALA A 3 -0.43 -2.47 -25.56
C ALA A 3 0.20 -1.07 -25.50
N LEU A 4 0.58 -0.63 -24.32
CA LEU A 4 1.18 0.68 -24.05
C LEU A 4 2.31 0.50 -23.01
N PRO A 5 3.44 -0.12 -23.41
CA PRO A 5 4.56 -0.38 -22.51
C PRO A 5 5.31 0.93 -22.24
N HIS A 6 5.08 1.51 -21.07
CA HIS A 6 5.72 2.77 -20.67
C HIS A 6 5.88 2.81 -19.14
N ALA A 7 7.03 3.24 -18.66
CA ALA A 7 7.34 3.33 -17.23
C ALA A 7 6.44 4.30 -16.42
N GLY A 8 5.58 5.06 -17.11
CA GLY A 8 4.61 5.95 -16.47
C GLY A 8 3.39 5.21 -15.87
N GLY A 9 3.25 3.91 -16.07
CA GLY A 9 2.14 3.15 -15.49
C GLY A 9 0.77 3.75 -15.80
N PHE A 10 -0.06 3.88 -14.78
CA PHE A 10 -1.44 4.35 -14.88
C PHE A 10 -1.59 5.73 -15.50
N TYR A 11 -0.76 6.69 -15.08
CA TYR A 11 -0.77 8.04 -15.67
C TYR A 11 -0.68 7.98 -17.20
N SER A 12 0.15 7.10 -17.73
CA SER A 12 0.37 6.96 -19.16
C SER A 12 -0.87 6.45 -19.89
N PHE A 13 -1.58 5.47 -19.30
CA PHE A 13 -2.81 4.92 -19.87
C PHE A 13 -3.93 5.96 -19.88
N VAL A 14 -4.08 6.70 -18.78
CA VAL A 14 -5.09 7.75 -18.65
C VAL A 14 -4.80 8.91 -19.59
N ARG A 15 -3.54 9.32 -19.75
CA ARG A 15 -3.13 10.35 -20.71
C ARG A 15 -3.48 9.96 -22.15
N ASN A 16 -3.28 8.70 -22.53
CA ASN A 16 -3.63 8.21 -23.86
C ASN A 16 -5.13 8.18 -24.09
N ALA A 17 -5.95 7.98 -23.05
CA ALA A 17 -7.41 7.94 -23.14
C ALA A 17 -8.05 9.32 -23.05
N PHE A 18 -7.62 10.15 -22.10
CA PHE A 18 -8.29 11.41 -21.71
C PHE A 18 -7.44 12.67 -21.96
N GLY A 19 -6.28 12.52 -22.60
CA GLY A 19 -5.38 13.63 -22.90
C GLY A 19 -4.54 14.09 -21.70
N PRO A 20 -3.83 15.23 -21.86
CA PRO A 20 -2.87 15.70 -20.85
C PRO A 20 -3.47 15.96 -19.47
N THR A 21 -4.64 16.60 -19.41
CA THR A 21 -5.32 16.91 -18.16
C THR A 21 -5.72 15.64 -17.39
N GLY A 22 -6.31 14.65 -18.08
CA GLY A 22 -6.64 13.35 -17.46
C GLY A 22 -5.38 12.65 -16.95
N GLY A 23 -4.31 12.63 -17.74
CA GLY A 23 -3.02 12.11 -17.33
C GLY A 23 -2.44 12.82 -16.12
N PHE A 24 -2.59 14.14 -16.04
CA PHE A 24 -2.13 14.92 -14.89
C PHE A 24 -2.89 14.57 -13.60
N ILE A 25 -4.21 14.50 -13.66
CA ILE A 25 -5.04 14.11 -12.49
C ILE A 25 -4.65 12.72 -12.00
N CYS A 26 -4.55 11.73 -12.89
CA CYS A 26 -4.11 10.39 -12.53
C CYS A 26 -2.70 10.41 -11.95
N GLY A 27 -1.79 11.18 -12.54
CA GLY A 27 -0.42 11.31 -12.02
C GLY A 27 -0.35 11.93 -10.63
N LEU A 28 -1.23 12.89 -10.30
CA LEU A 28 -1.32 13.44 -8.95
C LEU A 28 -1.84 12.39 -7.96
N THR A 29 -2.88 11.63 -8.31
CA THR A 29 -3.43 10.58 -7.44
C THR A 29 -2.44 9.44 -7.25
N ASP A 30 -1.73 9.01 -8.30
CA ASP A 30 -0.62 8.06 -8.21
C ASP A 30 0.52 8.60 -7.32
N ALA A 31 0.85 9.90 -7.42
CA ALA A 31 1.89 10.51 -6.60
C ALA A 31 1.51 10.52 -5.10
N ILE A 32 0.24 10.79 -4.76
CA ILE A 32 -0.24 10.66 -3.38
C ILE A 32 -0.09 9.22 -2.90
N GLU A 33 -0.67 8.28 -3.63
CA GLU A 33 -0.61 6.86 -3.29
C GLU A 33 0.83 6.42 -3.02
N TYR A 34 1.71 6.55 -4.02
CA TYR A 34 3.06 6.02 -3.95
C TYR A 34 4.00 6.78 -3.01
N VAL A 35 3.79 8.06 -2.74
CA VAL A 35 4.62 8.84 -1.80
C VAL A 35 4.17 8.66 -0.35
N ILE A 36 2.86 8.51 -0.12
CA ILE A 36 2.31 8.35 1.23
C ILE A 36 2.38 6.89 1.72
N THR A 37 2.23 5.91 0.83
CA THR A 37 2.30 4.49 1.21
C THR A 37 3.58 4.12 1.99
N PRO A 38 4.81 4.54 1.61
CA PRO A 38 5.98 4.27 2.43
C PRO A 38 5.90 4.91 3.82
N ALA A 39 5.23 6.06 3.96
CA ALA A 39 5.04 6.69 5.26
C ALA A 39 4.16 5.84 6.19
N VAL A 40 3.11 5.20 5.63
CA VAL A 40 2.29 4.22 6.38
C VAL A 40 3.14 3.03 6.82
N ILE A 41 3.89 2.45 5.88
CA ILE A 41 4.69 1.24 6.14
C ILE A 41 5.78 1.51 7.17
N VAL A 42 6.45 2.66 7.10
CA VAL A 42 7.54 2.99 8.02
C VAL A 42 7.03 3.21 9.45
N VAL A 43 5.80 3.69 9.62
CA VAL A 43 5.15 3.75 10.95
C VAL A 43 5.00 2.34 11.52
N GLY A 44 4.51 1.38 10.73
CA GLY A 44 4.48 -0.03 11.13
C GLY A 44 5.87 -0.60 11.46
N ILE A 45 6.89 -0.29 10.65
CA ILE A 45 8.28 -0.68 10.95
C ILE A 45 8.71 -0.13 12.32
N GLY A 46 8.39 1.14 12.63
CA GLY A 46 8.67 1.75 13.93
C GLY A 46 8.06 0.98 15.09
N GLY A 47 6.78 0.61 14.99
CA GLY A 47 6.08 -0.18 16.00
C GLY A 47 6.75 -1.53 16.27
N TYR A 48 7.02 -2.31 15.20
CA TYR A 48 7.74 -3.59 15.33
C TYR A 48 9.16 -3.42 15.90
N MET A 49 9.88 -2.36 15.53
CA MET A 49 11.20 -2.09 16.06
C MET A 49 11.17 -1.71 17.54
N ASN A 50 10.19 -0.93 17.97
CA ASN A 50 9.99 -0.59 19.38
C ASN A 50 9.67 -1.84 20.21
N ASP A 51 8.81 -2.73 19.72
CA ASP A 51 8.51 -4.01 20.40
C ASP A 51 9.73 -4.90 20.50
N LEU A 52 10.53 -4.99 19.43
CA LEU A 52 11.75 -5.77 19.40
C LEU A 52 12.79 -5.23 20.39
N VAL A 53 13.04 -3.93 20.35
CA VAL A 53 14.05 -3.29 21.19
C VAL A 53 13.61 -3.22 22.65
N GLY A 54 12.33 -2.94 22.92
CA GLY A 54 11.75 -3.00 24.27
C GLY A 54 11.87 -4.40 24.89
N GLY A 55 11.65 -5.45 24.10
CA GLY A 55 11.81 -6.82 24.53
C GLY A 55 13.26 -7.25 24.78
N LEU A 56 14.25 -6.63 24.11
CA LEU A 56 15.67 -6.96 24.24
C LEU A 56 16.41 -6.08 25.23
N ALA A 57 16.15 -4.78 25.23
CA ALA A 57 16.96 -3.79 25.94
C ALA A 57 16.23 -3.12 27.12
N GLY A 58 14.91 -3.27 27.20
CA GLY A 58 14.05 -2.71 28.24
C GLY A 58 13.02 -1.72 27.72
N GLU A 59 11.94 -1.54 28.49
CA GLU A 59 10.79 -0.71 28.10
C GLU A 59 11.15 0.78 27.91
N GLU A 60 12.22 1.26 28.56
CA GLU A 60 12.74 2.62 28.41
C GLU A 60 13.23 2.94 26.99
N PHE A 61 13.52 1.91 26.19
CA PHE A 61 13.96 2.07 24.81
C PHE A 61 12.81 2.05 23.79
N ARG A 62 11.56 2.03 24.25
CA ARG A 62 10.38 2.24 23.38
C ARG A 62 10.16 3.73 23.08
N GLY A 63 9.48 4.03 21.98
CA GLY A 63 9.09 5.41 21.61
C GLY A 63 10.09 6.16 20.74
N TYR A 64 11.06 5.46 20.15
CA TYR A 64 12.00 6.05 19.20
C TYR A 64 11.53 5.99 17.74
N ASP A 65 10.21 5.98 17.50
CA ASP A 65 9.60 5.85 16.19
C ASP A 65 10.23 6.74 15.10
N PRO A 66 10.41 8.07 15.31
CA PRO A 66 11.03 8.91 14.28
C PRO A 66 12.44 8.49 13.90
N ALA A 67 13.22 7.94 14.84
CA ALA A 67 14.57 7.47 14.56
C ALA A 67 14.55 6.22 13.65
N TRP A 68 13.62 5.29 13.89
CA TRP A 68 13.43 4.12 13.05
C TRP A 68 12.97 4.50 11.64
N TRP A 69 12.07 5.49 11.52
CA TRP A 69 11.60 5.99 10.24
C TRP A 69 12.72 6.62 9.41
N ILE A 70 13.51 7.50 10.03
CA ILE A 70 14.67 8.13 9.38
C ILE A 70 15.67 7.06 8.93
N LEU A 71 16.00 6.10 9.80
CA LEU A 71 16.94 5.03 9.49
C LEU A 71 16.46 4.18 8.30
N ALA A 72 15.20 3.79 8.29
CA ALA A 72 14.61 3.01 7.20
C ALA A 72 14.66 3.77 5.88
N TYR A 73 14.23 5.05 5.85
CA TYR A 73 14.30 5.87 4.65
C TYR A 73 15.75 6.04 4.16
N LEU A 74 16.69 6.35 5.05
CA LEU A 74 18.11 6.50 4.66
C LEU A 74 18.67 5.21 4.05
N CYS A 75 18.38 4.06 4.66
CA CYS A 75 18.85 2.77 4.19
C CYS A 75 18.29 2.45 2.79
N PHE A 76 16.96 2.44 2.66
CA PHE A 76 16.32 1.93 1.44
C PHE A 76 16.31 2.92 0.29
N VAL A 77 16.29 4.22 0.54
CA VAL A 77 16.54 5.23 -0.50
C VAL A 77 17.96 5.13 -1.02
N THR A 78 18.94 4.91 -0.15
CA THR A 78 20.34 4.72 -0.55
C THR A 78 20.51 3.50 -1.45
N ILE A 79 19.86 2.37 -1.11
CA ILE A 79 19.88 1.16 -1.93
C ILE A 79 19.27 1.44 -3.31
N ASN A 80 18.10 2.09 -3.36
CA ASN A 80 17.42 2.45 -4.60
C ASN A 80 18.24 3.41 -5.49
N ILE A 81 18.96 4.36 -4.90
CA ILE A 81 19.84 5.27 -5.63
C ILE A 81 21.05 4.53 -6.24
N ARG A 82 21.54 3.47 -5.60
CA ARG A 82 22.72 2.72 -6.06
C ARG A 82 22.51 1.95 -7.35
N GLY A 83 21.27 1.69 -7.77
CA GLY A 83 20.97 1.10 -9.08
C GLY A 83 19.79 0.17 -9.06
N VAL A 84 19.09 0.05 -10.20
CA VAL A 84 17.90 -0.78 -10.36
C VAL A 84 18.21 -2.26 -10.13
N GLU A 85 19.34 -2.75 -10.64
CA GLU A 85 19.76 -4.15 -10.47
C GLU A 85 19.91 -4.53 -8.98
N LEU A 86 20.58 -3.66 -8.19
CA LEU A 86 20.72 -3.87 -6.75
C LEU A 86 19.35 -3.83 -6.06
N THR A 87 18.52 -2.87 -6.42
CA THR A 87 17.16 -2.73 -5.88
C THR A 87 16.34 -4.00 -6.10
N LEU A 88 16.32 -4.54 -7.32
CA LEU A 88 15.56 -5.75 -7.64
C LEU A 88 16.13 -7.00 -6.95
N LYS A 89 17.45 -7.15 -6.87
CA LYS A 89 18.09 -8.26 -6.15
C LYS A 89 17.79 -8.23 -4.65
N VAL A 90 17.94 -7.08 -4.02
CA VAL A 90 17.61 -6.89 -2.59
C VAL A 90 16.12 -7.14 -2.37
N GLY A 91 15.26 -6.59 -3.20
CA GLY A 91 13.81 -6.81 -3.16
C GLY A 91 13.46 -8.30 -3.24
N LEU A 92 14.06 -9.04 -4.18
CA LEU A 92 13.82 -10.49 -4.32
C LEU A 92 14.20 -11.26 -3.05
N VAL A 93 15.40 -11.00 -2.50
CA VAL A 93 15.88 -11.71 -1.29
C VAL A 93 14.94 -11.44 -0.11
N ILE A 94 14.58 -10.17 0.13
CA ILE A 94 13.71 -9.81 1.25
C ILE A 94 12.30 -10.38 1.05
N THR A 95 11.78 -10.36 -0.18
CA THR A 95 10.46 -10.94 -0.49
C THR A 95 10.44 -12.46 -0.27
N LEU A 96 11.48 -13.18 -0.68
CA LEU A 96 11.57 -14.62 -0.43
C LEU A 96 11.67 -14.92 1.07
N ALA A 97 12.38 -14.11 1.84
CA ALA A 97 12.41 -14.22 3.29
C ALA A 97 11.01 -14.00 3.88
N ALA A 98 10.30 -12.94 3.48
CA ALA A 98 8.94 -12.64 3.93
C ALA A 98 7.95 -13.77 3.59
N LEU A 99 8.02 -14.34 2.39
CA LEU A 99 7.22 -15.51 2.01
C LEU A 99 7.55 -16.73 2.89
N GLY A 100 8.83 -16.96 3.18
CA GLY A 100 9.26 -18.03 4.09
C GLY A 100 8.64 -17.89 5.48
N VAL A 101 8.57 -16.66 6.00
CA VAL A 101 7.91 -16.36 7.29
C VAL A 101 6.44 -16.69 7.28
N LEU A 102 5.72 -16.24 6.24
CA LEU A 102 4.30 -16.56 6.11
C LEU A 102 4.06 -18.06 6.03
N LEU A 103 4.88 -18.80 5.29
CA LEU A 103 4.79 -20.26 5.24
C LEU A 103 5.04 -20.92 6.60
N VAL A 104 6.06 -20.45 7.36
CA VAL A 104 6.29 -20.90 8.74
C VAL A 104 5.08 -20.59 9.62
N PHE A 105 4.51 -19.40 9.52
CA PHE A 105 3.30 -19.03 10.24
C PHE A 105 2.14 -19.97 9.91
N TYR A 106 1.84 -20.19 8.63
CA TYR A 106 0.70 -21.03 8.21
C TYR A 106 0.87 -22.49 8.67
N VAL A 107 2.05 -23.05 8.48
CA VAL A 107 2.33 -24.43 8.93
C VAL A 107 2.21 -24.54 10.45
N SER A 108 2.78 -23.59 11.18
CA SER A 108 2.72 -23.58 12.65
C SER A 108 1.31 -23.36 13.16
N ALA A 109 0.52 -22.48 12.56
CA ALA A 109 -0.87 -22.24 12.92
C ALA A 109 -1.74 -23.49 12.78
N ILE A 110 -1.53 -24.24 11.70
CA ILE A 110 -2.26 -25.51 11.45
C ILE A 110 -1.75 -26.62 12.38
N ALA A 111 -0.43 -26.75 12.54
CA ALA A 111 0.19 -27.85 13.28
C ALA A 111 0.05 -27.70 14.80
N SER A 112 -0.05 -26.49 15.34
CA SER A 112 -0.18 -26.24 16.78
C SER A 112 -1.51 -26.68 17.38
N GLY A 113 -2.55 -26.87 16.55
CA GLY A 113 -3.91 -27.12 17.02
C GLY A 113 -4.56 -25.93 17.73
N SER A 114 -3.94 -24.74 17.67
CA SER A 114 -4.43 -23.51 18.30
C SER A 114 -5.50 -22.80 17.48
N PHE A 115 -5.80 -23.30 16.29
CA PHE A 115 -6.81 -22.74 15.41
C PHE A 115 -8.22 -23.10 15.89
N ASP A 116 -9.02 -22.09 16.18
CA ASP A 116 -10.44 -22.22 16.53
C ASP A 116 -11.30 -21.45 15.52
N PRO A 117 -12.14 -22.13 14.71
CA PRO A 117 -13.00 -21.49 13.74
C PRO A 117 -14.00 -20.48 14.34
N GLU A 118 -14.40 -20.64 15.61
CA GLU A 118 -15.34 -19.71 16.25
C GLU A 118 -14.72 -18.34 16.50
N LEU A 119 -13.40 -18.26 16.62
CA LEU A 119 -12.67 -16.99 16.74
C LEU A 119 -12.78 -16.10 15.50
N LEU A 120 -13.08 -16.66 14.33
CA LEU A 120 -13.34 -15.91 13.11
C LEU A 120 -14.59 -15.03 13.22
N PHE A 121 -15.51 -15.40 14.12
CA PHE A 121 -16.84 -14.83 14.25
C PHE A 121 -17.09 -14.19 15.63
N ASN A 122 -16.03 -13.89 16.39
CA ASN A 122 -16.15 -13.40 17.77
C ASN A 122 -16.36 -11.89 17.91
N ILE A 123 -16.68 -11.19 16.81
CA ILE A 123 -17.06 -9.77 16.84
C ILE A 123 -18.48 -9.63 17.36
N PRO A 124 -18.73 -8.80 18.40
CA PRO A 124 -20.08 -8.55 18.90
C PRO A 124 -21.00 -8.00 17.79
N ALA A 125 -22.17 -8.64 17.63
CA ALA A 125 -23.17 -8.19 16.68
C ALA A 125 -23.89 -6.94 17.16
N GLU A 126 -24.22 -6.04 16.24
CA GLU A 126 -25.15 -4.94 16.48
C GLU A 126 -26.58 -5.47 16.55
N GLU A 127 -27.44 -4.71 17.23
CA GLU A 127 -28.84 -5.10 17.42
C GLU A 127 -29.57 -5.37 16.09
N GLY A 128 -30.16 -6.55 15.96
CA GLY A 128 -30.83 -6.98 14.73
C GLY A 128 -29.95 -7.51 13.62
N GLN A 129 -28.65 -7.64 13.83
CA GLN A 129 -27.71 -8.17 12.83
C GLN A 129 -27.40 -9.67 13.06
N ASP A 130 -26.96 -10.35 12.00
CA ASP A 130 -26.50 -11.74 12.09
C ASP A 130 -25.17 -11.82 12.85
N PRO A 131 -25.13 -12.54 14.01
CA PRO A 131 -23.94 -12.55 14.86
C PRO A 131 -22.74 -13.30 14.24
N ARG A 132 -22.98 -14.13 13.24
CA ARG A 132 -21.92 -14.96 12.66
C ARG A 132 -21.36 -14.37 11.37
N TRP A 133 -22.22 -14.00 10.42
CA TRP A 133 -21.78 -13.62 9.09
C TRP A 133 -21.74 -12.11 8.84
N LEU A 134 -22.63 -11.38 9.48
CA LEU A 134 -22.78 -9.93 9.27
C LEU A 134 -22.99 -9.19 10.61
N PRO A 135 -22.04 -9.28 11.56
CA PRO A 135 -22.23 -8.68 12.90
C PRO A 135 -22.39 -7.16 12.84
N LYS A 136 -21.89 -6.51 11.80
CA LYS A 136 -22.05 -5.07 11.53
C LYS A 136 -22.95 -4.79 10.32
N GLY A 137 -23.71 -5.78 9.86
CA GLY A 137 -24.57 -5.68 8.69
C GLY A 137 -23.80 -5.37 7.39
N TRP A 138 -24.53 -5.04 6.33
CA TRP A 138 -23.97 -4.64 5.05
C TRP A 138 -23.20 -3.31 5.12
N SER A 139 -23.53 -2.44 6.07
CA SER A 139 -22.79 -1.22 6.36
C SER A 139 -21.35 -1.52 6.79
N GLY A 140 -21.16 -2.55 7.63
CA GLY A 140 -19.83 -3.01 8.02
C GLY A 140 -19.00 -3.51 6.83
N VAL A 141 -19.61 -4.26 5.90
CA VAL A 141 -18.95 -4.70 4.67
C VAL A 141 -18.54 -3.50 3.82
N PHE A 142 -19.42 -2.53 3.63
CA PHE A 142 -19.13 -1.31 2.89
C PHE A 142 -17.99 -0.51 3.51
N LEU A 143 -18.01 -0.32 4.83
CA LEU A 143 -16.99 0.42 5.57
C LEU A 143 -15.63 -0.32 5.65
N ALA A 144 -15.61 -1.62 5.39
CA ALA A 144 -14.38 -2.41 5.30
C ALA A 144 -13.66 -2.29 3.93
N LEU A 145 -14.33 -1.78 2.88
CA LEU A 145 -13.75 -1.69 1.53
C LEU A 145 -12.40 -0.96 1.47
N PRO A 146 -12.16 0.18 2.16
CA PRO A 146 -10.86 0.85 2.14
C PRO A 146 -9.73 -0.05 2.67
N PHE A 147 -9.97 -0.82 3.72
CA PHE A 147 -8.99 -1.77 4.27
C PHE A 147 -8.75 -2.96 3.33
N ALA A 148 -9.82 -3.45 2.68
CA ALA A 148 -9.69 -4.48 1.65
C ALA A 148 -8.83 -3.99 0.47
N ILE A 149 -9.01 -2.75 0.04
CA ILE A 149 -8.16 -2.15 -1.00
C ILE A 149 -6.72 -2.07 -0.53
N TRP A 150 -6.46 -1.58 0.68
CA TRP A 150 -5.11 -1.55 1.25
C TRP A 150 -4.44 -2.92 1.22
N PHE A 151 -5.19 -3.98 1.50
CA PHE A 151 -4.67 -5.36 1.52
C PHE A 151 -4.20 -5.84 0.14
N TYR A 152 -4.76 -5.31 -0.96
CA TYR A 152 -4.43 -5.64 -2.35
C TYR A 152 -3.72 -4.52 -3.10
N LEU A 153 -3.33 -3.46 -2.40
CA LEU A 153 -2.64 -2.31 -2.99
C LEU A 153 -1.27 -2.71 -3.52
N ALA A 154 -0.81 -1.94 -4.51
CA ALA A 154 0.53 -2.01 -5.08
C ALA A 154 0.79 -3.13 -6.10
N ILE A 155 -0.18 -3.99 -6.44
CA ILE A 155 -0.04 -4.93 -7.56
C ILE A 155 0.12 -4.18 -8.90
N GLU A 156 -0.43 -2.98 -9.00
CA GLU A 156 -0.35 -2.07 -10.14
C GLU A 156 1.05 -1.45 -10.34
N GLN A 157 2.00 -1.66 -9.43
CA GLN A 157 3.39 -1.24 -9.61
C GLN A 157 4.12 -2.01 -10.71
N LEU A 158 3.70 -3.24 -11.00
CA LEU A 158 4.36 -4.09 -11.99
C LEU A 158 4.54 -3.40 -13.35
N PRO A 159 3.55 -2.68 -13.92
CA PRO A 159 3.73 -1.90 -15.14
C PRO A 159 4.82 -0.82 -15.09
N LEU A 160 5.21 -0.33 -13.90
CA LEU A 160 6.30 0.64 -13.77
C LEU A 160 7.67 0.04 -14.10
N ALA A 161 7.79 -1.29 -14.03
CA ALA A 161 8.98 -2.05 -14.41
C ALA A 161 8.95 -2.52 -15.88
N ALA A 162 8.01 -2.03 -16.70
CA ALA A 162 7.86 -2.48 -18.09
C ALA A 162 9.12 -2.21 -18.94
N GLU A 163 9.86 -1.12 -18.69
CA GLU A 163 11.08 -0.77 -19.42
C GLU A 163 12.26 -1.68 -19.04
N GLU A 164 12.24 -2.37 -17.92
CA GLU A 164 13.23 -3.37 -17.49
C GLU A 164 12.86 -4.80 -17.83
N THR A 165 11.67 -5.04 -18.38
CA THR A 165 11.16 -6.37 -18.71
C THR A 165 11.62 -6.79 -20.10
N HIS A 166 12.20 -8.00 -20.26
CA HIS A 166 12.70 -8.50 -21.55
C HIS A 166 11.60 -8.67 -22.59
N ASP A 167 10.53 -9.35 -22.23
CA ASP A 167 9.36 -9.58 -23.10
C ASP A 167 8.10 -9.05 -22.41
N VAL A 168 7.85 -7.75 -22.58
CA VAL A 168 6.70 -7.07 -21.95
C VAL A 168 5.37 -7.67 -22.37
N VAL A 169 5.26 -8.13 -23.61
CA VAL A 169 4.01 -8.68 -24.16
C VAL A 169 3.63 -9.99 -23.48
N ARG A 170 4.62 -10.84 -23.22
CA ARG A 170 4.45 -12.17 -22.63
C ARG A 170 4.52 -12.16 -21.12
N ASP A 171 5.54 -11.49 -20.57
CA ASP A 171 5.89 -11.61 -19.15
C ASP A 171 5.04 -10.71 -18.27
N MET A 172 4.69 -9.50 -18.72
CA MET A 172 3.90 -8.56 -17.91
C MET A 172 2.48 -9.08 -17.59
N PRO A 173 1.68 -9.59 -18.55
CA PRO A 173 0.39 -10.16 -18.24
C PRO A 173 0.48 -11.37 -17.29
N ARG A 174 1.49 -12.22 -17.48
CA ARG A 174 1.71 -13.39 -16.61
C ARG A 174 2.07 -12.96 -15.19
N ALA A 175 2.99 -12.00 -15.04
CA ALA A 175 3.40 -11.49 -13.74
C ALA A 175 2.22 -10.87 -12.99
N LEU A 176 1.37 -10.09 -13.67
CA LEU A 176 0.16 -9.50 -13.07
C LEU A 176 -0.84 -10.56 -12.61
N ILE A 177 -1.13 -11.56 -13.46
CA ILE A 177 -2.09 -12.64 -13.13
C ILE A 177 -1.54 -13.51 -11.99
N LEU A 178 -0.30 -13.97 -12.08
CA LEU A 178 0.32 -14.78 -11.02
C LEU A 178 0.45 -13.97 -9.72
N GLY A 179 0.79 -12.69 -9.81
CA GLY A 179 0.86 -11.79 -8.65
C GLY A 179 -0.48 -11.68 -7.92
N ILE A 180 -1.57 -11.45 -8.65
CA ILE A 180 -2.92 -11.40 -8.06
C ILE A 180 -3.33 -12.73 -7.43
N ILE A 181 -3.08 -13.85 -8.10
CA ILE A 181 -3.43 -15.19 -7.57
C ILE A 181 -2.63 -15.47 -6.29
N THR A 182 -1.33 -15.19 -6.32
CA THR A 182 -0.46 -15.36 -5.14
C THR A 182 -0.93 -14.48 -3.99
N LEU A 183 -1.18 -13.20 -4.26
CA LEU A 183 -1.64 -12.25 -3.25
C LEU A 183 -3.00 -12.67 -2.67
N LEU A 184 -3.94 -13.12 -3.51
CA LEU A 184 -5.24 -13.62 -3.06
C LEU A 184 -5.09 -14.86 -2.15
N ALA A 185 -4.25 -15.81 -2.53
CA ALA A 185 -3.99 -16.99 -1.72
C ALA A 185 -3.38 -16.61 -0.36
N LEU A 186 -2.30 -15.80 -0.37
CA LEU A 186 -1.63 -15.37 0.85
C LEU A 186 -2.56 -14.55 1.75
N SER A 187 -3.39 -13.65 1.18
CA SER A 187 -4.33 -12.84 1.95
C SER A 187 -5.39 -13.69 2.66
N VAL A 188 -5.97 -14.65 1.96
CA VAL A 188 -6.97 -15.57 2.55
C VAL A 188 -6.34 -16.40 3.67
N PHE A 189 -5.17 -17.02 3.43
CA PHE A 189 -4.48 -17.80 4.45
C PHE A 189 -4.10 -16.95 5.67
N THR A 190 -3.57 -15.74 5.45
CA THR A 190 -3.20 -14.84 6.55
C THR A 190 -4.43 -14.43 7.35
N LEU A 191 -5.51 -13.98 6.70
CA LEU A 191 -6.74 -13.58 7.37
C LEU A 191 -7.34 -14.73 8.18
N VAL A 192 -7.56 -15.87 7.54
CA VAL A 192 -8.23 -16.99 8.21
C VAL A 192 -7.38 -17.52 9.35
N LEU A 193 -6.11 -17.84 9.12
CA LEU A 193 -5.27 -18.47 10.13
C LEU A 193 -4.92 -17.52 11.28
N ASN A 194 -4.62 -16.25 10.98
CA ASN A 194 -4.29 -15.30 12.04
C ASN A 194 -5.51 -14.91 12.88
N THR A 195 -6.67 -14.75 12.24
CA THR A 195 -7.92 -14.45 12.94
C THR A 195 -8.43 -15.65 13.73
N GLY A 196 -8.18 -16.87 13.30
CA GLY A 196 -8.60 -18.08 14.00
C GLY A 196 -7.71 -18.48 15.19
N ILE A 197 -6.78 -17.63 15.63
CA ILE A 197 -5.81 -17.90 16.71
C ILE A 197 -5.87 -16.81 17.78
N GLY A 198 -5.47 -17.14 19.01
CA GLY A 198 -5.33 -16.18 20.11
C GLY A 198 -6.65 -15.54 20.52
N GLY A 199 -6.75 -14.21 20.41
CA GLY A 199 -7.99 -13.48 20.78
C GLY A 199 -9.00 -13.33 19.65
N GLY A 200 -8.72 -13.86 18.47
CA GLY A 200 -9.62 -13.83 17.32
C GLY A 200 -9.77 -12.47 16.65
N ALA A 201 -10.85 -12.33 15.88
CA ALA A 201 -11.16 -11.10 15.14
C ALA A 201 -11.27 -9.88 16.07
N LEU A 202 -11.81 -10.06 17.27
CA LEU A 202 -11.98 -8.99 18.26
C LEU A 202 -10.63 -8.44 18.76
N ALA A 203 -9.64 -9.29 18.98
CA ALA A 203 -8.33 -8.85 19.46
C ALA A 203 -7.48 -8.23 18.35
N ILE A 204 -7.54 -8.79 17.13
CA ILE A 204 -6.75 -8.31 15.99
C ILE A 204 -7.13 -6.89 15.56
N GLN A 205 -8.40 -6.48 15.71
CA GLN A 205 -8.86 -5.15 15.31
C GLN A 205 -8.11 -3.99 15.99
N SER A 206 -7.53 -4.24 17.17
CA SER A 206 -6.79 -3.25 17.97
C SER A 206 -5.28 -3.50 18.02
N SER A 207 -4.78 -4.48 17.24
CA SER A 207 -3.37 -4.87 17.25
C SER A 207 -2.54 -3.99 16.33
N ASP A 208 -1.42 -3.47 16.83
CA ASP A 208 -0.40 -2.77 16.05
C ASP A 208 0.55 -3.74 15.32
N ALA A 209 0.58 -5.00 15.73
CA ALA A 209 1.43 -6.05 15.16
C ALA A 209 0.68 -7.39 14.99
N PRO A 210 -0.37 -7.46 14.15
CA PRO A 210 -1.27 -8.63 14.08
C PRO A 210 -0.57 -9.97 13.88
N LEU A 211 0.41 -10.03 12.98
CA LEU A 211 1.17 -11.27 12.73
C LEU A 211 2.09 -11.63 13.90
N GLY A 212 2.65 -10.64 14.59
CA GLY A 212 3.42 -10.82 15.81
C GLY A 212 2.59 -11.44 16.93
N ASP A 213 1.35 -10.97 17.09
CA ASP A 213 0.42 -11.53 18.08
C ASP A 213 -0.01 -12.96 17.74
N GLY A 214 -0.19 -13.28 16.46
CA GLY A 214 -0.39 -14.66 16.01
C GLY A 214 0.79 -15.57 16.36
N PHE A 215 2.02 -15.11 16.18
CA PHE A 215 3.21 -15.86 16.61
C PHE A 215 3.27 -16.02 18.14
N LYS A 216 2.96 -14.97 18.92
CA LYS A 216 2.88 -15.06 20.38
C LYS A 216 1.85 -16.08 20.84
N ALA A 217 0.69 -16.14 20.18
CA ALA A 217 -0.35 -17.09 20.48
C ALA A 217 0.06 -18.56 20.24
N ILE A 218 0.91 -18.82 19.22
CA ILE A 218 1.40 -20.15 18.87
C ILE A 218 2.59 -20.57 19.74
N PHE A 219 3.57 -19.70 19.90
CA PHE A 219 4.88 -20.01 20.49
C PHE A 219 5.08 -19.48 21.92
N GLY A 220 4.10 -18.73 22.44
CA GLY A 220 4.21 -18.04 23.72
C GLY A 220 5.13 -16.80 23.65
N SER A 221 5.35 -16.18 24.80
CA SER A 221 6.27 -15.04 24.93
C SER A 221 7.67 -15.54 25.27
N GLY A 222 8.59 -15.49 24.32
CA GLY A 222 9.96 -15.95 24.54
C GLY A 222 10.92 -15.55 23.42
N GLY A 223 12.17 -15.99 23.49
CA GLY A 223 13.19 -15.66 22.49
C GLY A 223 12.83 -16.08 21.06
N MET A 224 12.07 -17.16 20.90
CA MET A 224 11.54 -17.60 19.59
C MET A 224 10.59 -16.56 19.00
N THR A 225 9.68 -16.03 19.81
CA THR A 225 8.73 -14.99 19.37
C THR A 225 9.45 -13.72 18.92
N LEU A 226 10.52 -13.33 19.63
CA LEU A 226 11.35 -12.20 19.27
C LEU A 226 11.99 -12.39 17.88
N VAL A 227 12.54 -13.58 17.63
CA VAL A 227 13.11 -13.93 16.31
C VAL A 227 12.03 -13.90 15.24
N LEU A 228 10.85 -14.46 15.50
CA LEU A 228 9.75 -14.49 14.55
C LEU A 228 9.17 -13.09 14.26
N THR A 229 9.14 -12.21 15.28
CA THR A 229 8.76 -10.80 15.09
C THR A 229 9.77 -10.06 14.22
N LEU A 230 11.07 -10.27 14.45
CA LEU A 230 12.11 -9.72 13.57
C LEU A 230 11.97 -10.20 12.14
N VAL A 231 11.62 -11.46 11.96
CA VAL A 231 11.42 -12.05 10.65
C VAL A 231 10.12 -11.54 10.02
N ALA A 232 9.03 -11.33 10.78
CA ALA A 232 7.79 -10.71 10.31
C ALA A 232 8.03 -9.27 9.79
N LEU A 233 8.94 -8.53 10.41
CA LEU A 233 9.37 -7.21 9.94
C LEU A 233 9.91 -7.23 8.50
N THR A 234 10.45 -8.35 8.02
CA THR A 234 10.94 -8.47 6.63
C THR A 234 9.84 -8.23 5.61
N GLY A 235 8.58 -8.57 5.92
CA GLY A 235 7.42 -8.30 5.06
C GLY A 235 7.18 -6.80 4.86
N LEU A 236 7.20 -6.02 5.95
CA LEU A 236 7.10 -4.56 5.90
C LEU A 236 8.29 -3.96 5.16
N ILE A 237 9.49 -4.45 5.42
CA ILE A 237 10.72 -4.00 4.74
C ILE A 237 10.66 -4.29 3.24
N ALA A 238 10.17 -5.46 2.81
CA ALA A 238 10.00 -5.79 1.39
C ALA A 238 9.06 -4.82 0.70
N SER A 239 7.91 -4.56 1.31
CA SER A 239 6.92 -3.60 0.81
C SER A 239 7.50 -2.18 0.77
N PHE A 240 8.12 -1.72 1.85
CA PHE A 240 8.75 -0.41 1.94
C PHE A 240 9.82 -0.20 0.86
N HIS A 241 10.67 -1.19 0.64
CA HIS A 241 11.72 -1.13 -0.36
C HIS A 241 11.19 -1.02 -1.79
N THR A 242 10.16 -1.80 -2.12
CA THR A 242 9.60 -1.84 -3.48
C THR A 242 8.76 -0.60 -3.79
N ILE A 243 8.03 -0.06 -2.81
CA ILE A 243 7.24 1.15 -3.04
C ILE A 243 8.14 2.41 -3.19
N ILE A 244 9.32 2.43 -2.57
CA ILE A 244 10.34 3.46 -2.80
C ILE A 244 10.78 3.47 -4.27
N TYR A 245 11.00 2.30 -4.85
CA TYR A 245 11.26 2.18 -6.28
C TYR A 245 10.12 2.76 -7.12
N ALA A 246 8.88 2.42 -6.78
CA ALA A 246 7.68 2.83 -7.52
C ALA A 246 7.49 4.35 -7.51
N TYR A 247 7.51 5.03 -6.34
CA TYR A 247 7.33 6.48 -6.31
C TYR A 247 8.45 7.22 -7.07
N GLY A 248 9.67 6.70 -7.01
CA GLY A 248 10.77 7.25 -7.77
C GLY A 248 10.48 7.26 -9.28
N ARG A 249 9.84 6.21 -9.79
CA ARG A 249 9.43 6.09 -11.20
C ARG A 249 8.27 7.01 -11.55
N VAL A 250 7.24 7.08 -10.70
CA VAL A 250 6.08 7.95 -10.90
C VAL A 250 6.49 9.42 -10.94
N LEU A 251 7.21 9.90 -9.92
CA LEU A 251 7.69 11.29 -9.88
C LEU A 251 8.63 11.64 -11.06
N PHE A 252 9.49 10.70 -11.43
CA PHE A 252 10.35 10.84 -12.60
C PHE A 252 9.54 10.95 -13.89
N ALA A 253 8.56 10.08 -14.11
CA ALA A 253 7.74 10.08 -15.31
C ALA A 253 6.91 11.36 -15.44
N LEU A 254 6.31 11.85 -14.36
CA LEU A 254 5.55 13.10 -14.33
C LEU A 254 6.43 14.32 -14.61
N SER A 255 7.64 14.35 -14.06
CA SER A 255 8.61 15.42 -14.34
C SER A 255 9.10 15.39 -15.79
N ARG A 256 9.35 14.21 -16.36
CA ARG A 256 9.69 14.05 -17.79
C ARG A 256 8.56 14.47 -18.71
N ALA A 257 7.34 14.24 -18.32
CA ALA A 257 6.15 14.65 -19.07
C ALA A 257 5.90 16.16 -19.04
N GLY A 258 6.65 16.91 -18.22
CA GLY A 258 6.50 18.36 -18.06
C GLY A 258 5.49 18.79 -16.99
N TYR A 259 4.87 17.84 -16.29
CA TYR A 259 3.90 18.15 -15.23
C TYR A 259 4.56 18.65 -13.93
N PHE A 260 5.79 18.20 -13.66
CA PHE A 260 6.57 18.64 -12.51
C PHE A 260 7.89 19.30 -12.97
N PRO A 261 8.54 20.07 -12.10
CA PRO A 261 9.81 20.73 -12.44
C PRO A 261 10.86 19.75 -12.97
N ARG A 262 11.54 20.10 -14.05
CA ARG A 262 12.50 19.25 -14.75
C ARG A 262 13.68 18.76 -13.90
N TRP A 263 14.00 19.46 -12.79
CA TRP A 263 15.09 19.04 -11.92
C TRP A 263 14.82 17.70 -11.21
N ILE A 264 13.56 17.30 -11.02
CA ILE A 264 13.14 16.05 -10.39
C ILE A 264 13.54 14.85 -11.28
N SER A 265 13.43 14.99 -12.60
CA SER A 265 13.74 13.92 -13.55
C SER A 265 15.24 13.79 -13.91
N ARG A 266 16.12 14.48 -13.19
CA ARG A 266 17.56 14.28 -13.39
C ARG A 266 18.00 12.95 -12.80
N THR A 267 18.68 12.15 -13.63
CA THR A 267 19.23 10.85 -13.23
C THR A 267 20.68 10.97 -12.74
N SER A 268 21.08 10.03 -11.90
CA SER A 268 22.47 9.85 -11.48
C SER A 268 23.34 9.25 -12.60
N LYS A 269 24.66 9.16 -12.38
CA LYS A 269 25.57 8.40 -13.27
C LYS A 269 25.16 6.93 -13.43
N ARG A 270 24.40 6.39 -12.47
CA ARG A 270 23.85 5.02 -12.47
C ARG A 270 22.46 4.91 -13.11
N LYS A 271 22.02 5.94 -13.82
CA LYS A 271 20.72 6.04 -14.49
C LYS A 271 19.50 5.92 -13.55
N THR A 272 19.68 6.18 -12.25
CA THR A 272 18.59 6.18 -11.26
C THR A 272 18.04 7.59 -11.03
N PRO A 273 16.72 7.77 -10.80
CA PRO A 273 16.10 9.06 -10.57
C PRO A 273 16.30 9.52 -9.09
N HIS A 274 17.56 9.72 -8.68
CA HIS A 274 17.96 9.98 -7.31
C HIS A 274 17.22 11.18 -6.67
N ARG A 275 16.93 12.22 -7.45
CA ARG A 275 16.22 13.41 -6.94
C ARG A 275 14.74 13.12 -6.65
N ALA A 276 14.09 12.35 -7.51
CA ALA A 276 12.73 11.89 -7.29
C ALA A 276 12.65 10.99 -6.04
N LEU A 277 13.62 10.10 -5.87
CA LEU A 277 13.72 9.21 -4.71
C LEU A 277 13.90 10.01 -3.40
N ILE A 278 14.79 10.99 -3.37
CA ILE A 278 15.02 11.84 -2.19
C ILE A 278 13.79 12.73 -1.91
N LEU A 279 13.19 13.32 -2.94
CA LEU A 279 12.02 14.17 -2.78
C LEU A 279 10.83 13.39 -2.20
N GLY A 280 10.52 12.21 -2.77
CA GLY A 280 9.43 11.38 -2.26
C GLY A 280 9.66 10.94 -0.81
N ALA A 281 10.89 10.56 -0.46
CA ALA A 281 11.26 10.24 0.91
C ALA A 281 11.10 11.44 1.86
N ALA A 282 11.54 12.61 1.45
CA ALA A 282 11.41 13.82 2.26
C ALA A 282 9.94 14.18 2.52
N ILE A 283 9.08 14.07 1.50
CA ILE A 283 7.65 14.33 1.64
C ILE A 283 7.00 13.27 2.54
N GLY A 284 7.21 11.97 2.27
CA GLY A 284 6.62 10.89 3.05
C GLY A 284 7.05 10.93 4.53
N LEU A 285 8.35 11.13 4.79
CA LEU A 285 8.86 11.28 6.15
C LEU A 285 8.31 12.53 6.83
N ALA A 286 8.24 13.66 6.13
CA ALA A 286 7.66 14.88 6.68
C ALA A 286 6.19 14.69 7.05
N CYS A 287 5.39 14.01 6.22
CA CYS A 287 3.99 13.69 6.54
C CYS A 287 3.90 12.83 7.81
N ALA A 288 4.71 11.79 7.93
CA ALA A 288 4.74 10.93 9.10
C ALA A 288 5.13 11.72 10.38
N LEU A 289 6.17 12.56 10.30
CA LEU A 289 6.63 13.39 11.42
C LEU A 289 5.59 14.44 11.82
N VAL A 290 4.99 15.14 10.85
CA VAL A 290 3.96 16.15 11.11
C VAL A 290 2.77 15.52 11.83
N LEU A 291 2.28 14.39 11.36
CA LEU A 291 1.17 13.69 12.01
C LEU A 291 1.56 13.16 13.40
N HIS A 292 2.78 12.66 13.57
CA HIS A 292 3.28 12.19 14.86
C HIS A 292 3.34 13.31 15.92
N PHE A 293 3.82 14.50 15.54
CA PHE A 293 3.96 15.61 16.49
C PHE A 293 2.70 16.45 16.66
N LEU A 294 1.87 16.57 15.62
CA LEU A 294 0.65 17.39 15.64
C LEU A 294 -0.62 16.58 15.90
N GLY A 295 -0.60 15.27 15.62
CA GLY A 295 -1.75 14.39 15.74
C GLY A 295 -2.04 13.89 17.17
N LYS A 296 -1.48 14.49 18.21
CA LYS A 296 -1.72 14.11 19.61
C LYS A 296 -3.01 14.74 20.08
N GLU A 297 -4.12 14.02 19.98
CA GLU A 297 -5.37 14.40 20.61
C GLU A 297 -5.39 13.95 22.07
N THR A 298 -5.95 14.81 22.93
CA THR A 298 -6.17 14.47 24.34
C THR A 298 -7.60 13.96 24.47
N ASN A 299 -7.79 12.71 24.96
CA ASN A 299 -9.12 12.19 25.21
C ASN A 299 -9.83 12.95 26.37
N ALA A 300 -11.10 12.67 26.56
CA ALA A 300 -11.88 13.27 27.64
C ALA A 300 -11.33 12.95 29.06
N ALA A 301 -10.46 11.94 29.20
CA ALA A 301 -9.78 11.57 30.44
C ALA A 301 -8.41 12.27 30.62
N GLY A 302 -8.00 13.15 29.67
CA GLY A 302 -6.71 13.85 29.72
C GLY A 302 -5.50 13.03 29.25
N GLU A 303 -5.71 11.83 28.72
CA GLU A 303 -4.65 10.99 28.14
C GLU A 303 -4.40 11.38 26.70
N LYS A 304 -3.13 11.55 26.33
CA LYS A 304 -2.74 11.77 24.95
C LYS A 304 -2.95 10.47 24.17
N ILE A 305 -3.99 10.46 23.32
CA ILE A 305 -4.16 9.41 22.34
C ILE A 305 -3.28 9.80 21.14
N ASP A 306 -2.34 8.93 20.76
CA ASP A 306 -1.73 9.01 19.44
C ASP A 306 -2.87 8.74 18.44
N THR A 307 -3.41 9.82 17.85
CA THR A 307 -4.26 9.67 16.67
C THR A 307 -3.49 8.79 15.70
N ALA A 308 -4.13 7.72 15.26
CA ALA A 308 -3.49 6.68 14.46
C ALA A 308 -2.85 7.28 13.21
N VAL A 309 -1.60 7.75 13.36
CA VAL A 309 -0.80 8.35 12.28
C VAL A 309 -0.83 7.44 11.06
N GLY A 310 -0.66 6.14 11.30
CA GLY A 310 -0.77 5.13 10.28
C GLY A 310 -2.14 5.10 9.60
N GLY A 311 -3.23 5.26 10.36
CA GLY A 311 -4.59 5.29 9.82
C GLY A 311 -4.86 6.49 8.92
N ALA A 312 -4.44 7.69 9.32
CA ALA A 312 -4.60 8.89 8.51
C ALA A 312 -3.80 8.80 7.19
N LEU A 313 -2.55 8.34 7.26
CA LEU A 313 -1.71 8.14 6.08
C LEU A 313 -2.29 7.05 5.17
N LEU A 314 -2.76 5.92 5.74
CA LEU A 314 -3.41 4.85 4.99
C LEU A 314 -4.60 5.38 4.19
N ASN A 315 -5.43 6.21 4.83
CA ASN A 315 -6.60 6.79 4.16
C ASN A 315 -6.22 7.70 3.00
N MET A 316 -5.17 8.51 3.17
CA MET A 316 -4.66 9.35 2.08
C MET A 316 -4.17 8.49 0.91
N ALA A 317 -3.41 7.44 1.17
CA ALA A 317 -2.88 6.55 0.14
C ALA A 317 -4.01 5.81 -0.59
N VAL A 318 -4.95 5.19 0.14
CA VAL A 318 -6.09 4.47 -0.42
C VAL A 318 -7.00 5.39 -1.23
N PHE A 319 -7.26 6.61 -0.76
CA PHE A 319 -8.08 7.58 -1.49
C PHE A 319 -7.44 7.95 -2.84
N GLY A 320 -6.12 8.17 -2.87
CA GLY A 320 -5.37 8.38 -4.11
C GLY A 320 -5.48 7.19 -5.07
N ALA A 321 -5.20 6.00 -4.57
CA ALA A 321 -5.23 4.75 -5.33
C ALA A 321 -6.59 4.49 -5.99
N VAL A 322 -7.68 4.65 -5.23
CA VAL A 322 -9.04 4.35 -5.71
C VAL A 322 -9.45 5.26 -6.85
N ILE A 323 -9.05 6.55 -6.81
CA ILE A 323 -9.29 7.47 -7.93
C ILE A 323 -8.50 7.00 -9.17
N SER A 324 -7.23 6.64 -9.01
CA SER A 324 -6.40 6.11 -10.10
C SER A 324 -6.99 4.84 -10.70
N TYR A 325 -7.48 3.91 -9.88
CA TYR A 325 -8.12 2.68 -10.35
C TYR A 325 -9.37 2.96 -11.18
N ALA A 326 -10.25 3.85 -10.72
CA ALA A 326 -11.43 4.26 -11.49
C ALA A 326 -11.03 4.86 -12.84
N LEU A 327 -10.05 5.79 -12.85
CA LEU A 327 -9.57 6.43 -14.08
C LEU A 327 -8.97 5.42 -15.07
N VAL A 328 -8.23 4.44 -14.59
CA VAL A 328 -7.65 3.38 -15.44
C VAL A 328 -8.73 2.48 -16.04
N MET A 329 -9.75 2.11 -15.26
CA MET A 329 -10.86 1.32 -15.77
C MET A 329 -11.65 2.09 -16.85
N PHE A 330 -11.93 3.37 -16.63
CA PHE A 330 -12.55 4.22 -17.65
C PHE A 330 -11.64 4.40 -18.86
N SER A 331 -10.33 4.50 -18.68
CA SER A 331 -9.35 4.58 -19.78
C SER A 331 -9.37 3.33 -20.64
N TYR A 332 -9.44 2.15 -20.01
CA TYR A 332 -9.56 0.89 -20.72
C TYR A 332 -10.84 0.85 -21.60
N ILE A 333 -11.99 1.22 -21.01
CA ILE A 333 -13.28 1.25 -21.74
C ILE A 333 -13.19 2.24 -22.91
N ARG A 334 -12.73 3.47 -22.65
CA ARG A 334 -12.61 4.52 -23.68
C ARG A 334 -11.69 4.09 -24.82
N LEU A 335 -10.50 3.59 -24.54
CA LEU A 335 -9.55 3.16 -25.56
C LEU A 335 -10.06 1.96 -26.38
N ARG A 336 -10.90 1.10 -25.80
CA ARG A 336 -11.56 0.02 -26.53
C ARG A 336 -12.56 0.53 -27.55
N ILE A 337 -13.25 1.63 -27.24
CA ILE A 337 -14.28 2.23 -28.07
C ILE A 337 -13.65 3.18 -29.11
N THR A 338 -12.73 4.06 -28.67
CA THR A 338 -12.22 5.16 -29.51
C THR A 338 -11.01 4.77 -30.37
N ARG A 339 -10.28 3.73 -29.99
CA ARG A 339 -9.09 3.24 -30.71
C ARG A 339 -9.15 1.72 -30.90
N PRO A 340 -10.11 1.22 -31.68
CA PRO A 340 -10.25 -0.23 -31.93
C PRO A 340 -9.05 -0.82 -32.67
N GLU A 341 -8.35 0.00 -33.47
CA GLU A 341 -7.14 -0.35 -34.25
C GLU A 341 -5.90 -0.60 -33.41
N LEU A 342 -5.88 -0.17 -32.14
CA LEU A 342 -4.73 -0.35 -31.28
C LEU A 342 -4.44 -1.85 -31.10
N GLU A 343 -3.22 -2.26 -31.45
CA GLU A 343 -2.78 -3.63 -31.24
C GLU A 343 -2.82 -3.99 -29.76
N ARG A 344 -3.43 -5.13 -29.46
CA ARG A 344 -3.61 -5.64 -28.10
C ARG A 344 -3.09 -7.07 -28.04
N PRO A 345 -1.79 -7.24 -27.79
CA PRO A 345 -1.17 -8.59 -27.73
C PRO A 345 -1.82 -9.49 -26.68
N TYR A 346 -2.29 -8.90 -25.59
CA TYR A 346 -3.10 -9.57 -24.57
C TYR A 346 -4.52 -9.04 -24.57
N ARG A 347 -5.51 -9.93 -24.59
CA ARG A 347 -6.94 -9.59 -24.49
C ARG A 347 -7.50 -10.11 -23.18
N SER A 348 -7.98 -9.20 -22.33
CA SER A 348 -8.68 -9.57 -21.09
C SER A 348 -9.91 -10.42 -21.38
N PRO A 349 -10.10 -11.57 -20.72
CA PRO A 349 -11.27 -12.41 -20.93
C PRO A 349 -12.59 -11.72 -20.55
N LEU A 350 -12.58 -10.86 -19.53
CA LEU A 350 -13.77 -10.11 -19.09
C LEU A 350 -14.03 -8.84 -19.90
N GLY A 351 -13.07 -8.36 -20.68
CA GLY A 351 -13.21 -7.21 -21.57
C GLY A 351 -13.79 -5.96 -20.91
N ILE A 352 -14.69 -5.26 -21.63
CA ILE A 352 -15.36 -4.04 -21.14
C ILE A 352 -16.25 -4.31 -19.90
N PRO A 353 -17.06 -5.39 -19.83
CA PRO A 353 -17.82 -5.68 -18.60
C PRO A 353 -16.98 -5.79 -17.35
N GLY A 354 -15.84 -6.45 -17.42
CA GLY A 354 -14.92 -6.54 -16.28
C GLY A 354 -14.36 -5.19 -15.84
N ALA A 355 -14.00 -4.33 -16.79
CA ALA A 355 -13.56 -2.97 -16.50
C ALA A 355 -14.69 -2.10 -15.91
N ALA A 356 -15.94 -2.26 -16.37
CA ALA A 356 -17.08 -1.56 -15.81
C ALA A 356 -17.35 -1.97 -14.36
N VAL A 357 -17.31 -3.26 -14.05
CA VAL A 357 -17.41 -3.75 -12.67
C VAL A 357 -16.27 -3.20 -11.81
N GLY A 358 -15.03 -3.22 -12.30
CA GLY A 358 -13.88 -2.65 -11.59
C GLY A 358 -14.05 -1.16 -11.31
N ALA A 359 -14.57 -0.39 -12.27
CA ALA A 359 -14.87 1.04 -12.08
C ALA A 359 -15.95 1.27 -11.01
N LEU A 360 -17.05 0.47 -11.04
CA LEU A 360 -18.11 0.56 -10.04
C LEU A 360 -17.62 0.23 -8.63
N LEU A 361 -16.83 -0.82 -8.50
CA LEU A 361 -16.21 -1.19 -7.21
C LEU A 361 -15.26 -0.10 -6.70
N SER A 362 -14.46 0.52 -7.59
CA SER A 362 -13.60 1.64 -7.20
C SER A 362 -14.42 2.84 -6.72
N ILE A 363 -15.52 3.17 -7.41
CA ILE A 363 -16.42 4.26 -6.98
C ILE A 363 -17.10 3.93 -5.64
N ALA A 364 -17.53 2.66 -5.44
CA ALA A 364 -18.11 2.23 -4.18
C ALA A 364 -17.09 2.36 -3.01
N ALA A 365 -15.85 1.95 -3.26
CA ALA A 365 -14.78 2.09 -2.27
C ALA A 365 -14.43 3.56 -1.98
N LEU A 366 -14.44 4.43 -3.00
CA LEU A 366 -14.30 5.88 -2.80
C LEU A 366 -15.44 6.42 -1.92
N GLY A 367 -16.68 5.99 -2.17
CA GLY A 367 -17.83 6.32 -1.34
C GLY A 367 -17.64 5.86 0.11
N ALA A 368 -17.17 4.65 0.33
CA ALA A 368 -16.89 4.12 1.66
C ALA A 368 -15.81 4.94 2.40
N THR A 369 -14.76 5.35 1.69
CA THR A 369 -13.70 6.20 2.23
C THR A 369 -14.26 7.55 2.69
N ILE A 370 -15.15 8.16 1.90
CA ILE A 370 -15.76 9.47 2.22
C ILE A 370 -16.77 9.36 3.36
N TYR A 371 -17.48 8.24 3.46
CA TYR A 371 -18.53 8.06 4.46
C TYR A 371 -17.97 7.89 5.88
N ARG A 372 -16.77 7.35 6.02
CA ARG A 372 -16.11 7.19 7.32
C ARG A 372 -15.65 8.52 7.90
N GLU A 373 -16.08 8.85 9.13
CA GLU A 373 -15.73 10.11 9.79
C GLU A 373 -14.26 10.22 10.18
N ASP A 374 -13.68 9.13 10.66
CA ASP A 374 -12.27 9.00 11.01
C ASP A 374 -11.32 9.19 9.81
N PHE A 375 -11.84 9.09 8.57
CA PHE A 375 -11.07 9.27 7.34
C PHE A 375 -11.10 10.70 6.80
N ARG A 376 -12.00 11.55 7.27
CA ARG A 376 -12.20 12.93 6.76
C ARG A 376 -10.93 13.79 6.76
N PRO A 377 -10.07 13.79 7.80
CA PRO A 377 -8.84 14.59 7.76
C PRO A 377 -7.92 14.24 6.59
N GLY A 378 -7.75 12.94 6.31
CA GLY A 378 -6.99 12.46 5.16
C GLY A 378 -7.60 12.89 3.82
N ILE A 379 -8.93 12.83 3.70
CA ILE A 379 -9.65 13.24 2.49
C ILE A 379 -9.47 14.73 2.22
N TYR A 380 -9.57 15.58 3.25
CA TYR A 380 -9.34 17.01 3.09
C TYR A 380 -7.90 17.32 2.65
N GLY A 381 -6.91 16.60 3.19
CA GLY A 381 -5.52 16.70 2.76
C GLY A 381 -5.32 16.36 1.29
N VAL A 382 -5.91 15.25 0.84
CA VAL A 382 -5.85 14.83 -0.57
C VAL A 382 -6.60 15.81 -1.47
N ALA A 383 -7.80 16.23 -1.09
CA ALA A 383 -8.58 17.20 -1.87
C ALA A 383 -7.82 18.53 -2.02
N ALA A 384 -7.23 19.04 -0.95
CA ALA A 384 -6.40 20.24 -0.99
C ALA A 384 -5.19 20.05 -1.93
N PHE A 385 -4.51 18.91 -1.86
CA PHE A 385 -3.39 18.61 -2.75
C PHE A 385 -3.82 18.56 -4.22
N LEU A 386 -4.94 17.92 -4.52
CA LEU A 386 -5.48 17.85 -5.90
C LEU A 386 -5.87 19.24 -6.43
N VAL A 387 -6.51 20.06 -5.59
CA VAL A 387 -6.87 21.45 -5.97
C VAL A 387 -5.62 22.27 -6.23
N LEU A 388 -4.64 22.24 -5.31
CA LEU A 388 -3.36 22.96 -5.48
C LEU A 388 -2.60 22.47 -6.70
N GLY A 389 -2.56 21.15 -6.93
CA GLY A 389 -1.98 20.56 -8.12
C GLY A 389 -2.67 21.02 -9.40
N MET A 390 -4.01 21.09 -9.41
CA MET A 390 -4.76 21.58 -10.56
C MET A 390 -4.50 23.07 -10.83
N VAL A 391 -4.46 23.90 -9.79
CA VAL A 391 -4.07 25.33 -9.90
C VAL A 391 -2.67 25.45 -10.49
N TYR A 392 -1.71 24.69 -9.96
CA TYR A 392 -0.36 24.63 -10.51
C TYR A 392 -0.35 24.26 -12.00
N TYR A 393 -1.10 23.22 -12.38
CA TYR A 393 -1.21 22.79 -13.78
C TYR A 393 -1.75 23.89 -14.69
N LEU A 394 -2.82 24.60 -14.27
CA LEU A 394 -3.43 25.68 -15.05
C LEU A 394 -2.54 26.90 -15.20
N LEU A 395 -1.60 27.13 -14.25
CA LEU A 395 -0.71 28.29 -14.28
C LEU A 395 0.59 28.01 -15.05
N TYR A 396 1.06 26.77 -15.12
CA TYR A 396 2.41 26.42 -15.61
C TYR A 396 2.43 25.44 -16.77
N SER A 397 1.30 24.89 -17.20
CA SER A 397 1.19 24.04 -18.39
C SER A 397 0.35 24.73 -19.47
#